data_6c29ad1545a503e2a8f4635b4af2e149
#
_entry.id   6c29ad1545a503e2a8f4635b4af2e149
#
_cell.length_a   1.000
_cell.length_b   1.000
_cell.length_c   1.000
_cell.angle_alpha   90.00
_cell.angle_beta   90.00
_cell.angle_gamma   90.00
#
_symmetry.space_group_name_H-M   'P 1'
#
loop_
_entity.id
_entity.type
_entity.pdbx_description
1 polymer ?
#
loop_
_entity_poly.entity_id
_entity_poly.type
_entity_poly.pdbx_seq_one_letter_code
_entity_poly.pdbx_strand_id
1 'polypeptide(L)'
;MEEKINFRFLFIGLLSILLTAISITLVFHTAFQEQVKEDLQNSAGIIAKNDDFLTDPNLLAVYASDKMRITLIAPSGQIQYESSADESQMENHLSRPEIQSALQNGFGEAMRQSSTLGYDTYYYALRLQNGSILRVSMQIRNMYSIFEKALPMVILIGFLILLVSIILSSLLTKRLIKPIEVMAQHMDTMEDNTPYRIGRAHV
;
A
#
# COMPACT_ATOMS: atom_id res chain seq x y z
N MET A 1 25.28 12.23 -30.18
CA MET A 1 23.81 12.54 -29.98
C MET A 1 23.04 11.36 -29.43
N GLU A 2 23.30 10.14 -29.89
CA GLU A 2 22.61 8.90 -29.46
C GLU A 2 22.65 8.64 -27.95
N GLU A 3 23.79 8.79 -27.28
CA GLU A 3 23.91 8.55 -25.83
C GLU A 3 23.02 9.48 -24.99
N LYS A 4 22.90 10.74 -25.40
CA LYS A 4 22.04 11.71 -24.69
C LYS A 4 20.55 11.40 -24.87
N ILE A 5 20.16 10.86 -26.02
CA ILE A 5 18.77 10.46 -26.30
C ILE A 5 18.41 9.21 -25.50
N ASN A 6 19.26 8.20 -25.51
CA ASN A 6 19.07 6.97 -24.74
C ASN A 6 19.02 7.23 -23.23
N PHE A 7 19.87 8.12 -22.73
CA PHE A 7 19.85 8.52 -21.32
C PHE A 7 18.54 9.22 -20.91
N ARG A 8 17.98 10.08 -21.77
CA ARG A 8 16.69 10.73 -21.52
C ARG A 8 15.53 9.75 -21.46
N PHE A 9 15.49 8.76 -22.38
CA PHE A 9 14.46 7.72 -22.35
C PHE A 9 14.56 6.82 -21.12
N LEU A 10 15.77 6.45 -20.73
CA LEU A 10 16.02 5.71 -19.49
C LEU A 10 15.59 6.49 -18.26
N PHE A 11 15.91 7.77 -18.21
CA PHE A 11 15.53 8.65 -17.10
C PHE A 11 13.99 8.78 -16.98
N ILE A 12 13.30 9.00 -18.11
CA ILE A 12 11.83 9.08 -18.13
C ILE A 12 11.22 7.75 -17.71
N GLY A 13 11.74 6.63 -18.20
CA GLY A 13 11.29 5.30 -17.81
C GLY A 13 11.46 5.03 -16.31
N LEU A 14 12.63 5.35 -15.76
CA LEU A 14 12.91 5.21 -14.33
C LEU A 14 11.99 6.09 -13.48
N LEU A 15 11.82 7.35 -13.89
CA LEU A 15 10.95 8.30 -13.21
C LEU A 15 9.49 7.83 -13.22
N SER A 16 9.01 7.31 -14.36
CA SER A 16 7.66 6.76 -14.48
C SER A 16 7.44 5.57 -13.56
N ILE A 17 8.40 4.64 -13.49
CA ILE A 17 8.34 3.48 -12.59
C ILE A 17 8.29 3.94 -11.13
N LEU A 18 9.14 4.90 -10.75
CA LEU A 18 9.20 5.44 -9.40
C LEU A 18 7.87 6.11 -9.00
N LEU A 19 7.33 6.97 -9.87
CA LEU A 19 6.06 7.64 -9.62
C LEU A 19 4.89 6.65 -9.52
N THR A 20 4.87 5.65 -10.38
CA THR A 20 3.86 4.58 -10.34
C THR A 20 3.96 3.77 -9.05
N ALA A 21 5.17 3.39 -8.64
CA ALA A 21 5.39 2.66 -7.40
C ALA A 21 4.94 3.46 -6.16
N ILE A 22 5.27 4.75 -6.09
CA ILE A 22 4.81 5.65 -5.02
C ILE A 22 3.28 5.74 -5.02
N SER A 23 2.67 5.97 -6.18
CA SER A 23 1.21 6.09 -6.31
C SER A 23 0.49 4.82 -5.88
N ILE A 24 0.95 3.66 -6.33
CA ILE A 24 0.39 2.36 -5.93
C ILE A 24 0.52 2.16 -4.43
N THR A 25 1.68 2.48 -3.84
CA THR A 25 1.90 2.34 -2.39
C THR A 25 0.94 3.21 -1.60
N LEU A 26 0.74 4.46 -2.00
CA LEU A 26 -0.19 5.38 -1.31
C LEU A 26 -1.64 4.91 -1.42
N VAL A 27 -2.09 4.55 -2.62
CA VAL A 27 -3.47 4.06 -2.85
C VAL A 27 -3.70 2.76 -2.07
N PHE A 28 -2.76 1.83 -2.13
CA PHE A 28 -2.88 0.55 -1.44
C PHE A 28 -2.90 0.74 0.08
N HIS A 29 -2.05 1.62 0.62
CA HIS A 29 -2.04 1.91 2.06
C HIS A 29 -3.41 2.40 2.55
N THR A 30 -4.02 3.35 1.84
CA THR A 30 -5.34 3.90 2.19
C THR A 30 -6.44 2.85 2.03
N ALA A 31 -6.48 2.15 0.90
CA ALA A 31 -7.48 1.12 0.63
C ALA A 31 -7.41 -0.04 1.63
N PHE A 32 -6.19 -0.42 2.04
CA PHE A 32 -6.01 -1.50 2.99
C PHE A 32 -6.42 -1.12 4.41
N GLN A 33 -6.17 0.12 4.84
CA GLN A 33 -6.64 0.60 6.14
C GLN A 33 -8.17 0.58 6.21
N GLU A 34 -8.86 1.02 5.15
CA GLU A 34 -10.32 0.98 5.10
C GLU A 34 -10.84 -0.47 5.10
N GLN A 35 -10.20 -1.37 4.37
CA GLN A 35 -10.56 -2.79 4.37
C GLN A 35 -10.44 -3.42 5.77
N VAL A 36 -9.35 -3.16 6.50
CA VAL A 36 -9.17 -3.67 7.86
C VAL A 36 -10.24 -3.13 8.80
N LYS A 37 -10.60 -1.87 8.65
CA LYS A 37 -11.67 -1.25 9.42
C LYS A 37 -13.01 -1.95 9.16
N GLU A 38 -13.38 -2.14 7.91
CA GLU A 38 -14.61 -2.85 7.52
C GLU A 38 -14.60 -4.30 8.01
N ASP A 39 -13.49 -5.01 7.89
CA ASP A 39 -13.35 -6.41 8.35
C ASP A 39 -13.55 -6.51 9.87
N LEU A 40 -13.00 -5.58 10.65
CA LEU A 40 -13.17 -5.57 12.10
C LEU A 40 -14.60 -5.18 12.51
N GLN A 41 -15.21 -4.21 11.83
CA GLN A 41 -16.60 -3.84 12.06
C GLN A 41 -17.54 -5.02 11.78
N ASN A 42 -17.36 -5.68 10.64
CA ASN A 42 -18.15 -6.86 10.25
C ASN A 42 -17.95 -8.00 11.23
N SER A 43 -16.71 -8.28 11.64
CA SER A 43 -16.39 -9.32 12.59
C SER A 43 -17.03 -9.06 13.95
N ALA A 44 -16.93 -7.84 14.48
CA ALA A 44 -17.57 -7.46 15.72
C ALA A 44 -19.10 -7.59 15.63
N GLY A 45 -19.69 -7.16 14.50
CA GLY A 45 -21.14 -7.28 14.26
C GLY A 45 -21.62 -8.72 14.16
N ILE A 46 -20.83 -9.62 13.57
CA ILE A 46 -21.16 -11.06 13.50
C ILE A 46 -21.07 -11.70 14.89
N ILE A 47 -20.00 -11.45 15.63
CA ILE A 47 -19.81 -11.99 16.98
C ILE A 47 -20.92 -11.50 17.90
N ALA A 48 -21.27 -10.22 17.85
CA ALA A 48 -22.28 -9.61 18.70
C ALA A 48 -23.71 -10.12 18.45
N LYS A 49 -23.98 -10.86 17.37
CA LYS A 49 -25.28 -11.50 17.11
C LYS A 49 -25.49 -12.78 17.93
N ASN A 50 -24.42 -13.35 18.44
CA ASN A 50 -24.48 -14.54 19.29
C ASN A 50 -24.18 -14.15 20.74
N ASP A 51 -25.16 -14.25 21.63
CA ASP A 51 -25.05 -13.82 23.02
C ASP A 51 -24.47 -14.89 23.97
N ASP A 52 -24.20 -16.11 23.47
CA ASP A 52 -23.73 -17.23 24.31
C ASP A 52 -22.42 -16.92 25.02
N PHE A 53 -21.54 -16.14 24.40
CA PHE A 53 -20.27 -15.73 25.02
C PHE A 53 -20.45 -14.76 26.23
N LEU A 54 -21.62 -14.19 26.41
CA LEU A 54 -21.90 -13.39 27.61
C LEU A 54 -22.04 -14.27 28.87
N THR A 55 -22.41 -15.54 28.66
CA THR A 55 -22.50 -16.55 29.72
C THR A 55 -21.16 -17.28 29.91
N ASP A 56 -20.49 -17.63 28.81
CA ASP A 56 -19.15 -18.22 28.80
C ASP A 56 -18.22 -17.48 27.83
N PRO A 57 -17.41 -16.52 28.33
CA PRO A 57 -16.51 -15.74 27.51
C PRO A 57 -15.48 -16.57 26.71
N ASN A 58 -15.18 -17.82 27.12
CA ASN A 58 -14.23 -18.68 26.42
C ASN A 58 -14.74 -19.09 25.02
N LEU A 59 -16.03 -19.01 24.76
CA LEU A 59 -16.61 -19.24 23.43
C LEU A 59 -16.09 -18.24 22.39
N LEU A 60 -15.56 -17.10 22.81
CA LEU A 60 -14.92 -16.14 21.91
C LEU A 60 -13.62 -16.65 21.27
N ALA A 61 -13.01 -17.70 21.84
CA ALA A 61 -11.81 -18.33 21.30
C ALA A 61 -12.00 -18.84 19.86
N VAL A 62 -13.21 -19.26 19.48
CA VAL A 62 -13.54 -19.77 18.15
C VAL A 62 -13.40 -18.67 17.07
N TYR A 63 -13.61 -17.43 17.44
CA TYR A 63 -13.53 -16.28 16.53
C TYR A 63 -12.14 -15.66 16.48
N ALA A 64 -11.26 -15.97 17.44
CA ALA A 64 -9.91 -15.45 17.49
C ALA A 64 -9.00 -16.15 16.47
N SER A 65 -7.99 -15.42 15.98
CA SER A 65 -6.98 -15.97 15.08
C SER A 65 -5.64 -15.24 15.30
N ASP A 66 -4.56 -15.75 14.68
CA ASP A 66 -3.25 -15.09 14.70
C ASP A 66 -3.29 -13.64 14.18
N LYS A 67 -4.30 -13.30 13.39
CA LYS A 67 -4.47 -11.96 12.80
C LYS A 67 -5.45 -11.09 13.58
N MET A 68 -6.46 -11.69 14.21
CA MET A 68 -7.54 -10.98 14.88
C MET A 68 -7.59 -11.36 16.36
N ARG A 69 -7.39 -10.37 17.19
CA ARG A 69 -7.46 -10.44 18.64
C ARG A 69 -8.85 -9.99 19.12
N ILE A 70 -9.40 -10.70 20.12
CA ILE A 70 -10.71 -10.42 20.69
C ILE A 70 -10.57 -10.18 22.19
N THR A 71 -11.23 -9.14 22.68
CA THR A 71 -11.28 -8.79 24.09
C THR A 71 -12.73 -8.52 24.49
N LEU A 72 -13.22 -9.10 25.55
CA LEU A 72 -14.48 -8.73 26.19
C LEU A 72 -14.20 -7.90 27.44
N ILE A 73 -14.83 -6.74 27.55
CA ILE A 73 -14.57 -5.74 28.58
C ILE A 73 -15.88 -5.43 29.29
N ALA A 74 -15.88 -5.55 30.61
CA ALA A 74 -17.03 -5.16 31.43
C ALA A 74 -17.29 -3.64 31.36
N PRO A 75 -18.49 -3.15 31.70
CA PRO A 75 -18.79 -1.72 31.77
C PRO A 75 -17.86 -0.95 32.74
N SER A 76 -17.27 -1.64 33.72
CA SER A 76 -16.26 -1.10 34.64
C SER A 76 -14.87 -0.91 33.99
N GLY A 77 -14.66 -1.38 32.76
CA GLY A 77 -13.35 -1.39 32.09
C GLY A 77 -12.46 -2.59 32.44
N GLN A 78 -12.94 -3.51 33.29
CA GLN A 78 -12.25 -4.74 33.62
C GLN A 78 -12.34 -5.74 32.46
N ILE A 79 -11.25 -6.45 32.17
CA ILE A 79 -11.21 -7.46 31.12
C ILE A 79 -11.86 -8.74 31.65
N GLN A 80 -12.81 -9.27 30.89
CA GLN A 80 -13.51 -10.53 31.17
C GLN A 80 -12.96 -11.68 30.31
N TYR A 81 -12.39 -11.37 29.16
CA TYR A 81 -11.77 -12.32 28.24
C TYR A 81 -10.74 -11.64 27.33
N GLU A 82 -9.67 -12.35 27.04
CA GLU A 82 -8.62 -11.91 26.14
C GLU A 82 -8.03 -13.10 25.37
N SER A 83 -8.01 -13.01 24.05
CA SER A 83 -7.58 -14.14 23.18
C SER A 83 -6.06 -14.30 23.04
N SER A 84 -5.25 -13.27 23.36
CA SER A 84 -3.83 -13.24 22.96
C SER A 84 -2.86 -13.01 24.12
N ALA A 85 -3.36 -12.77 25.33
CA ALA A 85 -2.52 -12.52 26.51
C ALA A 85 -3.26 -12.88 27.79
N ASP A 86 -2.53 -12.96 28.90
CA ASP A 86 -3.12 -13.24 30.22
C ASP A 86 -3.91 -12.01 30.69
N GLU A 87 -5.22 -12.16 30.80
CA GLU A 87 -6.15 -11.12 31.25
C GLU A 87 -5.86 -10.61 32.65
N SER A 88 -5.33 -11.47 33.53
CA SER A 88 -5.03 -11.14 34.94
C SER A 88 -3.92 -10.09 35.09
N GLN A 89 -3.06 -9.94 34.08
CA GLN A 89 -1.95 -8.99 34.08
C GLN A 89 -2.29 -7.68 33.37
N MET A 90 -3.51 -7.52 32.89
CA MET A 90 -3.91 -6.34 32.14
C MET A 90 -4.48 -5.25 33.03
N GLU A 91 -4.08 -4.02 32.74
CA GLU A 91 -4.66 -2.83 33.36
C GLU A 91 -6.13 -2.63 32.94
N ASN A 92 -6.86 -1.83 33.72
CA ASN A 92 -8.21 -1.42 33.35
C ASN A 92 -8.21 -0.62 32.04
N HIS A 93 -9.09 -0.98 31.11
CA HIS A 93 -9.14 -0.41 29.77
C HIS A 93 -10.15 0.75 29.60
N LEU A 94 -10.81 1.19 30.67
CA LEU A 94 -11.84 2.23 30.61
C LEU A 94 -11.34 3.55 30.00
N SER A 95 -10.08 3.91 30.23
CA SER A 95 -9.47 5.14 29.71
C SER A 95 -9.05 5.08 28.23
N ARG A 96 -9.19 3.94 27.59
CA ARG A 96 -8.79 3.78 26.18
C ARG A 96 -9.75 4.52 25.24
N PRO A 97 -9.24 5.26 24.21
CA PRO A 97 -10.08 6.11 23.38
C PRO A 97 -11.18 5.35 22.63
N GLU A 98 -10.88 4.15 22.13
CA GLU A 98 -11.89 3.29 21.49
C GLU A 98 -13.00 2.86 22.47
N ILE A 99 -12.66 2.64 23.72
CA ILE A 99 -13.62 2.24 24.76
C ILE A 99 -14.49 3.43 25.18
N GLN A 100 -13.89 4.59 25.40
CA GLN A 100 -14.61 5.82 25.72
C GLN A 100 -15.60 6.19 24.61
N SER A 101 -15.17 6.10 23.35
CA SER A 101 -16.05 6.33 22.19
C SER A 101 -17.18 5.30 22.11
N ALA A 102 -16.91 4.03 22.37
CA ALA A 102 -17.93 2.98 22.35
C ALA A 102 -18.98 3.18 23.45
N LEU A 103 -18.57 3.63 24.64
CA LEU A 103 -19.50 3.95 25.73
C LEU A 103 -20.44 5.11 25.39
N GLN A 104 -19.96 6.13 24.68
CA GLN A 104 -20.73 7.32 24.32
C GLN A 104 -21.59 7.11 23.06
N ASN A 105 -21.04 6.50 22.03
CA ASN A 105 -21.62 6.45 20.69
C ASN A 105 -22.14 5.07 20.28
N GLY A 106 -21.93 4.03 21.13
CA GLY A 106 -22.22 2.64 20.78
C GLY A 106 -21.08 1.90 20.08
N PHE A 107 -20.15 2.61 19.44
CA PHE A 107 -18.92 2.06 18.87
C PHE A 107 -17.76 3.05 18.99
N GLY A 108 -16.55 2.55 18.85
CA GLY A 108 -15.34 3.36 18.88
C GLY A 108 -14.20 2.71 18.12
N GLU A 109 -13.33 3.54 17.56
CA GLU A 109 -12.17 3.14 16.78
C GLU A 109 -10.92 3.85 17.30
N ALA A 110 -9.79 3.18 17.25
CA ALA A 110 -8.49 3.79 17.50
C ALA A 110 -7.38 3.03 16.81
N MET A 111 -6.39 3.77 16.35
CA MET A 111 -5.12 3.23 15.88
C MET A 111 -4.02 3.69 16.82
N ARG A 112 -3.35 2.77 17.50
CA ARG A 112 -2.30 3.09 18.46
C ARG A 112 -1.37 1.92 18.68
N GLN A 113 -0.20 2.21 19.24
CA GLN A 113 0.71 1.17 19.68
C GLN A 113 0.08 0.38 20.86
N SER A 114 0.04 -0.94 20.72
CA SER A 114 -0.45 -1.82 21.77
C SER A 114 0.54 -1.82 22.93
N SER A 115 0.09 -1.48 24.13
CA SER A 115 0.89 -1.56 25.36
C SER A 115 1.32 -3.00 25.70
N THR A 116 0.53 -3.98 25.25
CA THR A 116 0.78 -5.41 25.51
C THR A 116 1.69 -6.03 24.45
N LEU A 117 1.55 -5.65 23.18
CA LEU A 117 2.22 -6.29 22.04
C LEU A 117 3.35 -5.47 21.43
N GLY A 118 3.44 -4.17 21.77
CA GLY A 118 4.49 -3.27 21.28
C GLY A 118 4.37 -2.87 19.79
N TYR A 119 3.30 -3.25 19.09
CA TYR A 119 3.05 -2.96 17.69
C TYR A 119 1.87 -2.03 17.49
N ASP A 120 1.89 -1.25 16.42
CA ASP A 120 0.73 -0.48 15.98
C ASP A 120 -0.43 -1.42 15.66
N THR A 121 -1.56 -1.15 16.28
CA THR A 121 -2.75 -2.00 16.24
C THR A 121 -3.97 -1.14 15.99
N TYR A 122 -4.82 -1.60 15.07
CA TYR A 122 -6.14 -1.02 14.86
C TYR A 122 -7.15 -1.71 15.77
N TYR A 123 -7.92 -0.91 16.50
CA TYR A 123 -8.93 -1.35 17.44
C TYR A 123 -10.32 -0.91 16.98
N TYR A 124 -11.27 -1.80 17.03
CA TYR A 124 -12.69 -1.53 16.91
C TYR A 124 -13.41 -2.06 18.15
N ALA A 125 -14.17 -1.20 18.81
CA ALA A 125 -14.93 -1.50 20.02
C ALA A 125 -16.42 -1.32 19.74
N LEU A 126 -17.22 -2.31 20.08
CA LEU A 126 -18.68 -2.31 19.96
C LEU A 126 -19.32 -2.48 21.34
N ARG A 127 -20.20 -1.56 21.70
CA ARG A 127 -20.97 -1.66 22.93
C ARG A 127 -22.11 -2.65 22.75
N LEU A 128 -22.20 -3.66 23.61
CA LEU A 128 -23.24 -4.68 23.61
C LEU A 128 -24.46 -4.20 24.41
N GLN A 129 -25.60 -4.94 24.26
CA GLN A 129 -26.87 -4.58 24.94
C GLN A 129 -26.78 -4.61 26.46
N ASN A 130 -25.97 -5.53 27.02
CA ASN A 130 -25.73 -5.63 28.46
C ASN A 130 -24.76 -4.55 29.00
N GLY A 131 -24.29 -3.64 28.15
CA GLY A 131 -23.32 -2.58 28.49
C GLY A 131 -21.85 -3.00 28.46
N SER A 132 -21.52 -4.29 28.27
CA SER A 132 -20.16 -4.75 28.05
C SER A 132 -19.67 -4.27 26.67
N ILE A 133 -18.36 -4.30 26.45
CA ILE A 133 -17.75 -3.87 25.21
C ILE A 133 -17.00 -5.05 24.59
N LEU A 134 -17.39 -5.42 23.37
CA LEU A 134 -16.65 -6.33 22.52
C LEU A 134 -15.63 -5.54 21.73
N ARG A 135 -14.34 -5.78 21.96
CA ARG A 135 -13.25 -5.16 21.20
C ARG A 135 -12.58 -6.19 20.31
N VAL A 136 -12.52 -5.91 19.02
CA VAL A 136 -11.74 -6.65 18.05
C VAL A 136 -10.57 -5.81 17.59
N SER A 137 -9.41 -6.43 17.33
CA SER A 137 -8.23 -5.68 16.90
C SER A 137 -7.33 -6.49 15.98
N MET A 138 -6.59 -5.77 15.12
CA MET A 138 -5.63 -6.35 14.17
C MET A 138 -4.32 -5.57 14.20
N GLN A 139 -3.19 -6.30 14.21
CA GLN A 139 -1.87 -5.68 14.16
C GLN A 139 -1.55 -5.16 12.76
N ILE A 140 -1.08 -3.91 12.66
CA ILE A 140 -0.68 -3.29 11.40
C ILE A 140 0.56 -3.99 10.80
N ARG A 141 1.42 -4.57 11.63
CA ARG A 141 2.57 -5.35 11.16
C ARG A 141 2.18 -6.46 10.17
N ASN A 142 1.03 -7.09 10.37
CA ASN A 142 0.51 -8.10 9.44
C ASN A 142 0.12 -7.50 8.08
N MET A 143 -0.13 -6.19 8.04
CA MET A 143 -0.38 -5.44 6.82
C MET A 143 0.88 -5.29 5.98
N TYR A 144 2.02 -4.93 6.60
CA TYR A 144 3.29 -4.75 5.89
C TYR A 144 3.89 -6.06 5.36
N SER A 145 3.56 -7.21 5.97
CA SER A 145 4.05 -8.50 5.50
C SER A 145 3.58 -8.84 4.07
N ILE A 146 2.45 -8.30 3.63
CA ILE A 146 1.94 -8.46 2.26
C ILE A 146 2.83 -7.65 1.29
N PHE A 147 3.22 -6.44 1.69
CA PHE A 147 4.14 -5.60 0.91
C PHE A 147 5.53 -6.22 0.78
N GLU A 148 6.07 -6.76 1.87
CA GLU A 148 7.38 -7.45 1.86
C GLU A 148 7.39 -8.62 0.87
N LYS A 149 6.29 -9.35 0.76
CA LYS A 149 6.14 -10.45 -0.19
C LYS A 149 5.91 -9.98 -1.64
N ALA A 150 5.25 -8.84 -1.84
CA ALA A 150 4.97 -8.30 -3.16
C ALA A 150 6.17 -7.51 -3.73
N LEU A 151 6.99 -6.90 -2.87
CA LEU A 151 8.10 -6.03 -3.27
C LEU A 151 9.09 -6.69 -4.24
N PRO A 152 9.60 -7.92 -4.02
CA PRO A 152 10.51 -8.55 -4.97
C PRO A 152 9.89 -8.79 -6.34
N MET A 153 8.58 -9.07 -6.40
CA MET A 153 7.86 -9.25 -7.66
C MET A 153 7.72 -7.92 -8.42
N VAL A 154 7.43 -6.83 -7.71
CA VAL A 154 7.37 -5.48 -8.30
C VAL A 154 8.74 -5.04 -8.84
N ILE A 155 9.82 -5.30 -8.09
CA ILE A 155 11.18 -5.02 -8.52
C ILE A 155 11.54 -5.83 -9.78
N LEU A 156 11.20 -7.12 -9.81
CA LEU A 156 11.46 -8.00 -10.96
C LEU A 156 10.73 -7.49 -12.21
N ILE A 157 9.45 -7.16 -12.09
CA ILE A 157 8.65 -6.62 -13.21
C ILE A 157 9.24 -5.28 -13.69
N GLY A 158 9.60 -4.38 -12.78
CA GLY A 158 10.25 -3.12 -13.12
C GLY A 158 11.56 -3.32 -13.86
N PHE A 159 12.38 -4.27 -13.43
CA PHE A 159 13.63 -4.64 -14.10
C PHE A 159 13.40 -5.18 -15.53
N LEU A 160 12.40 -6.05 -15.71
CA LEU A 160 12.04 -6.57 -17.03
C LEU A 160 11.55 -5.46 -17.97
N ILE A 161 10.75 -4.53 -17.47
CA ILE A 161 10.29 -3.37 -18.25
C ILE A 161 11.49 -2.51 -18.68
N LEU A 162 12.45 -2.27 -17.82
CA LEU A 162 13.66 -1.53 -18.15
C LEU A 162 14.49 -2.24 -19.23
N LEU A 163 14.67 -3.55 -19.13
CA LEU A 163 15.37 -4.34 -20.17
C LEU A 163 14.68 -4.22 -21.53
N VAL A 164 13.37 -4.40 -21.57
CA VAL A 164 12.58 -4.27 -22.78
C VAL A 164 12.69 -2.86 -23.37
N SER A 165 12.63 -1.82 -22.52
CA SER A 165 12.82 -0.42 -22.93
C SER A 165 14.19 -0.18 -23.58
N ILE A 166 15.25 -0.72 -23.02
CA ILE A 166 16.62 -0.60 -23.58
C ILE A 166 16.71 -1.27 -24.95
N ILE A 167 16.19 -2.50 -25.06
CA ILE A 167 16.19 -3.24 -26.33
C ILE A 167 15.38 -2.47 -27.39
N LEU A 168 14.19 -2.04 -27.04
CA LEU A 168 13.30 -1.32 -27.96
C LEU A 168 13.90 0.02 -28.40
N SER A 169 14.49 0.79 -27.47
CA SER A 169 15.20 2.04 -27.77
C SER A 169 16.35 1.80 -28.73
N SER A 170 17.16 0.77 -28.52
CA SER A 170 18.29 0.48 -29.39
C SER A 170 17.86 0.03 -30.80
N LEU A 171 16.76 -0.74 -30.90
CA LEU A 171 16.20 -1.15 -32.19
C LEU A 171 15.61 0.04 -32.97
N LEU A 172 14.86 0.90 -32.32
CA LEU A 172 14.29 2.12 -32.92
C LEU A 172 15.39 3.08 -33.39
N THR A 173 16.42 3.30 -32.57
CA THR A 173 17.57 4.15 -32.95
C THR A 173 18.28 3.63 -34.18
N LYS A 174 18.54 2.31 -34.25
CA LYS A 174 19.23 1.70 -35.38
C LYS A 174 18.38 1.69 -36.67
N ARG A 175 17.06 1.43 -36.55
CA ARG A 175 16.20 1.27 -37.73
C ARG A 175 15.61 2.57 -38.27
N LEU A 176 15.36 3.56 -37.42
CA LEU A 176 14.67 4.78 -37.80
C LEU A 176 15.57 6.02 -37.82
N ILE A 177 16.40 6.19 -36.79
CA ILE A 177 17.17 7.43 -36.63
C ILE A 177 18.43 7.42 -37.49
N LYS A 178 19.21 6.34 -37.48
CA LYS A 178 20.43 6.25 -38.31
C LYS A 178 20.23 6.48 -39.80
N PRO A 179 19.25 5.87 -40.50
CA PRO A 179 19.01 6.13 -41.90
C PRO A 179 18.67 7.59 -42.21
N ILE A 180 17.90 8.25 -41.33
CA ILE A 180 17.51 9.66 -41.52
C ILE A 180 18.74 10.57 -41.36
N GLU A 181 19.60 10.32 -40.38
CA GLU A 181 20.83 11.08 -40.15
C GLU A 181 21.82 10.96 -41.30
N VAL A 182 21.95 9.75 -41.87
CA VAL A 182 22.77 9.51 -43.08
C VAL A 182 22.21 10.23 -44.29
N MET A 183 20.88 10.24 -44.50
CA MET A 183 20.25 10.98 -45.58
C MET A 183 20.43 12.49 -45.45
N ALA A 184 20.26 13.03 -44.22
CA ALA A 184 20.47 14.45 -43.92
C ALA A 184 21.93 14.88 -44.21
N GLN A 185 22.91 14.08 -43.79
CA GLN A 185 24.34 14.34 -44.07
C GLN A 185 24.67 14.30 -45.59
N HIS A 186 24.03 13.41 -46.36
CA HIS A 186 24.24 13.35 -47.79
C HIS A 186 23.65 14.58 -48.51
N MET A 187 22.53 15.13 -48.01
CA MET A 187 21.96 16.36 -48.58
C MET A 187 22.86 17.57 -48.32
N ASP A 188 23.40 17.74 -47.11
CA ASP A 188 24.33 18.80 -46.75
C ASP A 188 25.63 18.75 -47.61
N THR A 189 26.15 17.55 -47.85
CA THR A 189 27.35 17.39 -48.71
C THR A 189 27.08 17.63 -50.21
N MET A 190 25.84 17.43 -50.68
CA MET A 190 25.47 17.77 -52.05
C MET A 190 25.28 19.29 -52.25
N GLU A 191 24.76 19.99 -51.26
CA GLU A 191 24.58 21.45 -51.29
C GLU A 191 25.93 22.18 -51.27
N ASP A 192 26.92 21.69 -50.56
CA ASP A 192 28.25 22.25 -50.51
C ASP A 192 29.09 21.99 -51.78
N ASN A 193 28.75 20.98 -52.56
CA ASN A 193 29.44 20.60 -53.81
C ASN A 193 28.80 21.16 -55.10
N THR A 194 27.75 21.97 -55.02
CA THR A 194 27.24 22.68 -56.19
C THR A 194 28.03 23.98 -56.40
N PRO A 195 28.95 24.05 -57.38
CA PRO A 195 29.63 25.32 -57.68
C PRO A 195 28.59 26.29 -58.23
N TYR A 196 28.32 27.36 -57.47
CA TYR A 196 27.49 28.46 -57.91
C TYR A 196 28.18 29.16 -59.11
N ARG A 197 27.90 28.65 -60.29
CA ARG A 197 28.30 29.29 -61.55
C ARG A 197 27.30 30.41 -61.88
N ILE A 198 27.48 31.55 -61.23
CA ILE A 198 26.82 32.77 -61.72
C ILE A 198 27.47 33.14 -63.02
N GLY A 199 26.82 32.80 -64.15
CA GLY A 199 27.20 33.31 -65.47
C GLY A 199 27.01 34.83 -65.54
N ARG A 200 28.10 35.59 -65.53
CA ARG A 200 28.08 36.96 -66.02
C ARG A 200 27.84 36.93 -67.53
N ALA A 201 26.66 37.33 -67.97
CA ALA A 201 26.41 37.72 -69.37
C ALA A 201 27.02 39.11 -69.53
N HIS A 202 28.05 39.23 -70.37
CA HIS A 202 28.48 40.49 -70.98
C HIS A 202 27.61 40.83 -72.14
N VAL A 203 27.03 42.01 -72.15
CA VAL A 203 26.71 42.82 -73.32
C VAL A 203 27.57 44.05 -73.28
#